data_70ac793d6c9b78ed349d76071a7b752a
#
_entry.id   70ac793d6c9b78ed349d76071a7b752a
#
_cell.length_a   1.000
_cell.length_b   1.000
_cell.length_c   1.000
_cell.angle_alpha   90.00
_cell.angle_beta   90.00
_cell.angle_gamma   90.00
#
_symmetry.space_group_name_H-M   'P 1'
#
loop_
_entity.id
_entity.type
_entity.pdbx_description
1 polymer ?
#
loop_
_entity_poly.entity_id
_entity_poly.type
_entity_poly.pdbx_seq_one_letter_code
_entity_poly.pdbx_strand_id
1 'polypeptide(L)'
;DHFNTGVDTDTELTEIPEPGIYGGIQYKTGAGGQLALDLVYSNRQAGNEIEIRNMDFSRYALLMVNEGKIAVETTVTFRNCKFDAVTTGREDARISYVFEDCTLRNFQGSNATFTRCRLGGSSGDALNPYRNVTLRDCYIADLAHPDSGDTVHSDGVQIFGYPSLTAENISFDNCRFEVPAIPGGGSYVNACLMIAPEKSGAK
;
A
#
# COMPACT_ATOMS: atom_id res chain seq x y z
N ASP A 1 13.60 19.91 7.78
CA ASP A 1 13.83 18.64 7.09
C ASP A 1 13.12 17.53 7.83
N HIS A 2 11.82 17.38 7.60
CA HIS A 2 10.99 16.84 8.66
C HIS A 2 10.58 15.40 8.49
N PHE A 3 10.80 14.81 7.39
CA PHE A 3 10.47 13.40 7.21
C PHE A 3 11.45 12.81 6.20
N ASN A 4 12.50 12.24 6.70
CA ASN A 4 13.27 11.29 5.92
C ASN A 4 12.40 10.01 5.82
N THR A 5 11.36 10.10 5.00
CA THR A 5 10.37 9.05 4.81
C THR A 5 10.51 8.45 3.43
N GLY A 6 10.17 7.18 3.34
CA GLY A 6 10.29 6.45 2.10
C GLY A 6 11.63 5.74 1.97
N VAL A 7 11.93 5.34 0.76
CA VAL A 7 13.16 4.60 0.44
C VAL A 7 14.38 5.47 0.68
N ASP A 8 15.39 4.88 1.31
CA ASP A 8 16.72 5.48 1.44
C ASP A 8 17.35 5.65 0.05
N THR A 9 17.62 6.90 -0.32
CA THR A 9 18.17 7.26 -1.65
C THR A 9 19.60 6.77 -1.86
N ASP A 10 20.32 6.47 -0.79
CA ASP A 10 21.72 6.01 -0.85
C ASP A 10 21.83 4.48 -0.99
N THR A 11 20.72 3.77 -0.92
CA THR A 11 20.69 2.31 -1.08
C THR A 11 20.24 1.92 -2.49
N GLU A 12 21.05 1.13 -3.17
CA GLU A 12 20.67 0.52 -4.44
C GLU A 12 19.58 -0.55 -4.22
N LEU A 13 18.46 -0.41 -4.93
CA LEU A 13 17.36 -1.36 -4.86
C LEU A 13 17.52 -2.45 -5.92
N THR A 14 17.20 -3.68 -5.54
CA THR A 14 17.15 -4.82 -6.47
C THR A 14 15.82 -4.81 -7.21
N GLU A 15 15.85 -4.68 -8.52
CA GLU A 15 14.66 -4.80 -9.36
C GLU A 15 14.21 -6.26 -9.49
N ILE A 16 12.88 -6.46 -9.62
CA ILE A 16 12.28 -7.73 -10.00
C ILE A 16 11.89 -7.63 -11.48
N PRO A 17 12.68 -8.21 -12.40
CA PRO A 17 12.44 -8.05 -13.84
C PRO A 17 11.26 -8.90 -14.34
N GLU A 18 11.03 -10.05 -13.74
CA GLU A 18 10.03 -11.04 -14.16
C GLU A 18 9.61 -11.94 -12.98
N PRO A 19 8.49 -12.68 -13.09
CA PRO A 19 8.13 -13.68 -12.10
C PRO A 19 9.23 -14.72 -11.88
N GLY A 20 9.50 -15.09 -10.62
CA GLY A 20 10.59 -15.99 -10.25
C GLY A 20 10.76 -16.12 -8.74
N ILE A 21 11.92 -16.61 -8.33
CA ILE A 21 12.30 -16.70 -6.90
C ILE A 21 13.45 -15.73 -6.66
N TYR A 22 13.23 -14.78 -5.77
CA TYR A 22 14.20 -13.75 -5.40
C TYR A 22 14.33 -13.72 -3.87
N GLY A 23 15.53 -13.88 -3.36
CA GLY A 23 15.78 -13.90 -1.92
C GLY A 23 14.98 -14.98 -1.15
N GLY A 24 14.70 -16.13 -1.78
CA GLY A 24 13.88 -17.20 -1.21
C GLY A 24 12.36 -16.96 -1.26
N ILE A 25 11.93 -15.83 -1.80
CA ILE A 25 10.52 -15.45 -1.93
C ILE A 25 10.04 -15.73 -3.35
N GLN A 26 8.92 -16.38 -3.50
CA GLN A 26 8.33 -16.65 -4.80
C GLN A 26 7.37 -15.55 -5.24
N TYR A 27 7.60 -15.05 -6.44
CA TYR A 27 6.73 -14.12 -7.16
C TYR A 27 6.24 -14.78 -8.44
N LYS A 28 4.97 -14.62 -8.75
CA LYS A 28 4.33 -15.19 -9.95
C LYS A 28 3.39 -14.19 -10.58
N THR A 29 2.99 -14.41 -11.81
CA THR A 29 1.98 -13.60 -12.48
C THR A 29 0.63 -13.78 -11.76
N GLY A 30 0.09 -12.68 -11.25
CA GLY A 30 -1.25 -12.60 -10.69
C GLY A 30 -2.30 -12.31 -11.77
N ALA A 31 -3.54 -12.14 -11.32
CA ALA A 31 -4.64 -11.74 -12.19
C ALA A 31 -4.35 -10.37 -12.85
N GLY A 32 -4.69 -10.22 -14.13
CA GLY A 32 -4.49 -8.96 -14.85
C GLY A 32 -3.03 -8.60 -15.13
N GLY A 33 -2.09 -9.57 -15.06
CA GLY A 33 -0.67 -9.32 -15.31
C GLY A 33 0.09 -8.71 -14.15
N GLN A 34 -0.52 -8.62 -12.98
CA GLN A 34 0.13 -8.15 -11.76
C GLN A 34 1.20 -9.15 -11.30
N LEU A 35 2.20 -8.67 -10.60
CA LEU A 35 3.11 -9.51 -9.84
C LEU A 35 2.41 -9.92 -8.54
N ALA A 36 2.38 -11.22 -8.24
CA ALA A 36 1.82 -11.74 -7.01
C ALA A 36 2.92 -12.36 -6.14
N LEU A 37 2.94 -11.99 -4.86
CA LEU A 37 3.74 -12.69 -3.86
C LEU A 37 3.03 -13.99 -3.48
N ASP A 38 3.65 -15.14 -3.73
CA ASP A 38 3.12 -16.42 -3.27
C ASP A 38 3.46 -16.63 -1.78
N LEU A 39 2.54 -16.20 -0.92
CA LEU A 39 2.73 -16.27 0.52
C LEU A 39 2.77 -17.71 1.04
N VAL A 40 2.07 -18.62 0.40
CA VAL A 40 2.08 -20.04 0.81
C VAL A 40 3.46 -20.67 0.59
N TYR A 41 4.04 -20.44 -0.58
CA TYR A 41 5.38 -20.91 -0.87
C TYR A 41 6.41 -20.21 0.03
N SER A 42 6.34 -18.91 0.12
CA SER A 42 7.27 -18.10 0.89
C SER A 42 7.23 -18.44 2.38
N ASN A 43 6.04 -18.69 2.93
CA ASN A 43 5.89 -19.12 4.32
C ASN A 43 6.56 -20.48 4.57
N ARG A 44 6.47 -21.44 3.65
CA ARG A 44 7.15 -22.74 3.78
C ARG A 44 8.67 -22.62 3.78
N GLN A 45 9.22 -21.60 3.12
CA GLN A 45 10.66 -21.37 3.02
C GLN A 45 11.19 -20.53 4.18
N ALA A 46 10.47 -19.49 4.56
CA ALA A 46 10.91 -18.48 5.52
C ALA A 46 10.25 -18.60 6.91
N GLY A 47 9.27 -19.51 7.06
CA GLY A 47 8.48 -19.64 8.27
C GLY A 47 7.36 -18.60 8.34
N ASN A 48 6.95 -18.23 9.55
CA ASN A 48 5.86 -17.29 9.80
C ASN A 48 6.31 -15.81 9.89
N GLU A 49 7.58 -15.54 9.71
CA GLU A 49 8.15 -14.21 9.56
C GLU A 49 8.90 -14.14 8.23
N ILE A 50 8.40 -13.30 7.32
CA ILE A 50 8.98 -13.09 6.01
C ILE A 50 9.52 -11.66 5.97
N GLU A 51 10.81 -11.50 5.74
CA GLU A 51 11.40 -10.17 5.61
C GLU A 51 11.98 -9.97 4.21
N ILE A 52 11.63 -8.84 3.60
CA ILE A 52 12.01 -8.43 2.25
C ILE A 52 12.65 -7.04 2.37
N ARG A 53 13.88 -6.89 1.87
CA ARG A 53 14.63 -5.65 1.95
C ARG A 53 15.16 -5.18 0.61
N ASN A 54 15.23 -3.87 0.44
CA ASN A 54 15.93 -3.21 -0.66
C ASN A 54 15.48 -3.70 -2.04
N MET A 55 14.16 -3.84 -2.24
CA MET A 55 13.57 -4.32 -3.48
C MET A 55 12.78 -3.22 -4.17
N ASP A 56 12.93 -3.12 -5.49
CA ASP A 56 12.09 -2.26 -6.35
C ASP A 56 10.99 -3.09 -7.03
N PHE A 57 9.77 -2.92 -6.55
CA PHE A 57 8.55 -3.50 -7.11
C PHE A 57 7.78 -2.49 -7.99
N SER A 58 8.31 -1.29 -8.23
CA SER A 58 7.55 -0.21 -8.88
C SER A 58 7.16 -0.50 -10.33
N ARG A 59 7.70 -1.56 -10.90
CA ARG A 59 7.35 -2.04 -12.24
C ARG A 59 6.02 -2.80 -12.27
N TYR A 60 5.54 -3.27 -11.13
CA TYR A 60 4.36 -4.13 -11.04
C TYR A 60 3.43 -3.67 -9.92
N ALA A 61 2.13 -3.87 -10.11
CA ALA A 61 1.19 -3.84 -9.00
C ALA A 61 1.34 -5.15 -8.19
N LEU A 62 1.73 -5.06 -6.94
CA LEU A 62 1.95 -6.22 -6.08
C LEU A 62 0.64 -6.67 -5.42
N LEU A 63 0.22 -7.88 -5.72
CA LEU A 63 -0.94 -8.52 -5.13
C LEU A 63 -0.51 -9.51 -4.05
N MET A 64 -0.93 -9.26 -2.81
CA MET A 64 -0.62 -10.09 -1.65
C MET A 64 -1.89 -10.72 -1.08
N VAL A 65 -2.50 -11.60 -1.85
CA VAL A 65 -3.74 -12.29 -1.46
C VAL A 65 -3.44 -13.76 -1.21
N ASN A 66 -3.84 -14.24 -0.05
CA ASN A 66 -3.56 -15.61 0.37
C ASN A 66 -4.77 -16.55 0.34
N GLU A 67 -5.99 -16.05 0.25
CA GLU A 67 -7.23 -16.82 0.18
C GLU A 67 -7.35 -17.89 1.30
N GLY A 68 -6.91 -17.60 2.50
CA GLY A 68 -7.03 -18.49 3.66
C GLY A 68 -6.14 -19.75 3.64
N LYS A 69 -5.14 -19.80 2.75
CA LYS A 69 -4.24 -20.98 2.63
C LYS A 69 -3.11 -21.00 3.67
N ILE A 70 -2.89 -19.90 4.38
CA ILE A 70 -1.92 -19.86 5.49
C ILE A 70 -2.61 -20.31 6.77
N ALA A 71 -2.08 -21.36 7.38
CA ALA A 71 -2.65 -21.97 8.58
C ALA A 71 -2.20 -21.28 9.88
N VAL A 72 -1.10 -20.54 9.85
CA VAL A 72 -0.50 -19.87 11.01
C VAL A 72 -0.41 -18.37 10.78
N GLU A 73 -0.41 -17.61 11.86
CA GLU A 73 -0.19 -16.17 11.77
C GLU A 73 1.18 -15.89 11.13
N THR A 74 1.19 -15.00 10.17
CA THR A 74 2.36 -14.67 9.37
C THR A 74 2.53 -13.17 9.29
N THR A 75 3.73 -12.70 9.57
CA THR A 75 4.11 -11.30 9.37
C THR A 75 5.00 -11.19 8.14
N VAL A 76 4.63 -10.29 7.23
CA VAL A 76 5.44 -9.94 6.06
C VAL A 76 5.95 -8.53 6.24
N THR A 77 7.24 -8.37 6.40
CA THR A 77 7.90 -7.09 6.62
C THR A 77 8.67 -6.67 5.36
N PHE A 78 8.36 -5.48 4.87
CA PHE A 78 9.10 -4.81 3.82
C PHE A 78 9.90 -3.67 4.42
N ARG A 79 11.21 -3.64 4.15
CA ARG A 79 12.10 -2.57 4.60
C ARG A 79 12.82 -1.94 3.42
N ASN A 80 12.76 -0.63 3.32
CA ASN A 80 13.43 0.11 2.25
C ASN A 80 13.06 -0.44 0.86
N CYS A 81 11.76 -0.59 0.60
CA CYS A 81 11.24 -1.11 -0.65
C CYS A 81 10.38 -0.06 -1.38
N LYS A 82 10.37 -0.14 -2.70
CA LYS A 82 9.58 0.75 -3.56
C LYS A 82 8.50 -0.03 -4.27
N PHE A 83 7.30 0.54 -4.33
CA PHE A 83 6.12 -0.08 -4.93
C PHE A 83 5.38 0.89 -5.85
N ASP A 84 4.76 0.37 -6.91
CA ASP A 84 3.74 1.09 -7.64
C ASP A 84 2.42 1.00 -6.85
N ALA A 85 1.78 -0.16 -6.84
CA ALA A 85 0.57 -0.40 -6.08
C ALA A 85 0.69 -1.69 -5.27
N VAL A 86 0.12 -1.67 -4.07
CA VAL A 86 0.04 -2.85 -3.21
C VAL A 86 -1.41 -3.12 -2.87
N THR A 87 -1.86 -4.33 -3.13
CA THR A 87 -3.18 -4.81 -2.72
C THR A 87 -3.02 -6.00 -1.79
N THR A 88 -3.59 -5.90 -0.58
CA THR A 88 -3.65 -7.00 0.38
C THR A 88 -5.08 -7.55 0.48
N GLY A 89 -5.24 -8.73 1.08
CA GLY A 89 -6.56 -9.30 1.33
C GLY A 89 -7.43 -8.42 2.23
N ARG A 90 -8.73 -8.47 2.02
CA ARG A 90 -9.69 -7.67 2.81
C ARG A 90 -9.93 -8.25 4.20
N GLU A 91 -9.84 -9.56 4.36
CA GLU A 91 -10.37 -10.26 5.54
C GLU A 91 -9.41 -11.27 6.18
N ASP A 92 -8.22 -11.51 5.62
CA ASP A 92 -7.30 -12.49 6.20
C ASP A 92 -6.58 -11.91 7.43
N ALA A 93 -7.18 -12.15 8.60
CA ALA A 93 -6.63 -11.70 9.87
C ALA A 93 -5.33 -12.42 10.29
N ARG A 94 -4.91 -13.45 9.56
CA ARG A 94 -3.70 -14.22 9.88
C ARG A 94 -2.44 -13.65 9.27
N ILE A 95 -2.58 -12.69 8.38
CA ILE A 95 -1.43 -12.06 7.73
C ILE A 95 -1.38 -10.59 8.14
N SER A 96 -0.26 -10.19 8.69
CA SER A 96 0.07 -8.81 8.99
C SER A 96 1.17 -8.32 8.06
N TYR A 97 1.01 -7.13 7.53
CA TYR A 97 1.98 -6.50 6.66
C TYR A 97 2.63 -5.32 7.37
N VAL A 98 3.94 -5.26 7.34
CA VAL A 98 4.73 -4.16 7.92
C VAL A 98 5.55 -3.52 6.84
N PHE A 99 5.42 -2.21 6.67
CA PHE A 99 6.19 -1.41 5.74
C PHE A 99 7.01 -0.39 6.54
N GLU A 100 8.32 -0.45 6.42
CA GLU A 100 9.24 0.47 7.07
C GLU A 100 10.16 1.13 6.05
N ASP A 101 10.25 2.44 6.08
CA ASP A 101 11.07 3.22 5.17
C ASP A 101 10.75 2.93 3.68
N CYS A 102 9.48 2.65 3.37
CA CYS A 102 9.03 2.28 2.03
C CYS A 102 8.39 3.46 1.28
N THR A 103 8.46 3.40 -0.06
CA THR A 103 7.72 4.31 -0.93
C THR A 103 6.67 3.54 -1.71
N LEU A 104 5.40 3.94 -1.60
CA LEU A 104 4.26 3.32 -2.27
C LEU A 104 3.46 4.38 -3.03
N ARG A 105 3.12 4.14 -4.29
CA ARG A 105 2.21 5.04 -5.02
C ARG A 105 0.76 4.86 -4.61
N ASN A 106 0.37 3.63 -4.29
CA ASN A 106 -0.98 3.29 -3.82
C ASN A 106 -0.95 2.07 -2.89
N PHE A 107 -1.83 2.07 -1.91
CA PHE A 107 -2.12 0.89 -1.09
C PHE A 107 -3.62 0.68 -0.94
N GLN A 108 -4.06 -0.55 -1.07
CA GLN A 108 -5.43 -0.95 -0.79
C GLN A 108 -5.46 -2.24 0.02
N GLY A 109 -6.07 -2.23 1.21
CA GLY A 109 -6.13 -3.45 1.99
C GLY A 109 -6.33 -3.31 3.49
N SER A 110 -6.03 -4.40 4.19
CA SER A 110 -6.17 -4.56 5.63
C SER A 110 -4.87 -5.06 6.28
N ASN A 111 -4.84 -5.01 7.62
CA ASN A 111 -3.80 -5.57 8.47
C ASN A 111 -2.39 -5.07 8.11
N ALA A 112 -2.25 -3.77 7.94
CA ALA A 112 -1.01 -3.14 7.53
C ALA A 112 -0.54 -2.06 8.51
N THR A 113 0.75 -2.05 8.80
CA THR A 113 1.42 -0.99 9.56
C THR A 113 2.47 -0.33 8.68
N PHE A 114 2.42 0.99 8.60
CA PHE A 114 3.39 1.81 7.87
C PHE A 114 4.17 2.66 8.86
N THR A 115 5.48 2.62 8.79
CA THR A 115 6.36 3.46 9.62
C THR A 115 7.38 4.16 8.73
N ARG A 116 7.44 5.49 8.81
CA ARG A 116 8.32 6.33 8.00
C ARG A 116 8.19 6.07 6.49
N CYS A 117 6.95 5.85 6.04
CA CYS A 117 6.69 5.60 4.63
C CYS A 117 6.25 6.87 3.89
N ARG A 118 6.54 6.93 2.60
CA ARG A 118 5.99 7.89 1.65
C ARG A 118 4.90 7.22 0.82
N LEU A 119 3.72 7.80 0.80
CA LEU A 119 2.57 7.30 0.03
C LEU A 119 2.07 8.38 -0.93
N GLY A 120 1.76 7.98 -2.16
CA GLY A 120 1.21 8.85 -3.19
C GLY A 120 1.97 8.82 -4.51
N GLY A 121 1.54 9.65 -5.46
CA GLY A 121 2.09 9.69 -6.82
C GLY A 121 1.34 8.80 -7.81
N SER A 122 0.15 8.32 -7.46
CA SER A 122 -0.79 7.68 -8.39
C SER A 122 -1.79 8.70 -8.96
N SER A 123 -2.50 8.31 -10.01
CA SER A 123 -3.64 9.09 -10.53
C SER A 123 -4.92 8.90 -9.71
N GLY A 124 -4.89 8.10 -8.66
CA GLY A 124 -5.98 7.84 -7.74
C GLY A 124 -5.57 8.09 -6.29
N ASP A 125 -6.27 7.50 -5.36
CA ASP A 125 -6.00 7.64 -3.94
C ASP A 125 -4.65 7.04 -3.54
N ALA A 126 -3.97 7.65 -2.58
CA ALA A 126 -2.73 7.09 -2.07
C ALA A 126 -2.99 5.89 -1.16
N LEU A 127 -4.10 5.90 -0.42
CA LEU A 127 -4.44 4.84 0.52
C LEU A 127 -5.95 4.58 0.58
N ASN A 128 -6.33 3.31 0.41
CA ASN A 128 -7.68 2.81 0.65
C ASN A 128 -7.65 1.74 1.75
N PRO A 129 -7.59 2.13 3.02
CA PRO A 129 -7.50 1.19 4.13
C PRO A 129 -8.90 0.62 4.44
N TYR A 130 -8.95 -0.67 4.78
CA TYR A 130 -10.19 -1.31 5.18
C TYR A 130 -10.25 -1.55 6.69
N ARG A 131 -9.34 -2.34 7.23
CA ARG A 131 -9.34 -2.77 8.63
C ARG A 131 -7.93 -2.92 9.19
N ASN A 132 -7.72 -2.52 10.45
CA ASN A 132 -6.45 -2.68 11.15
C ASN A 132 -5.27 -2.07 10.36
N VAL A 133 -5.37 -0.80 10.01
CA VAL A 133 -4.32 -0.08 9.29
C VAL A 133 -3.79 1.07 10.15
N THR A 134 -2.50 1.08 10.38
CA THR A 134 -1.82 2.10 11.17
C THR A 134 -0.72 2.76 10.35
N LEU A 135 -0.72 4.09 10.34
CA LEU A 135 0.36 4.89 9.78
C LEU A 135 1.04 5.65 10.92
N ARG A 136 2.36 5.59 10.96
CA ARG A 136 3.18 6.33 11.94
C ARG A 136 4.34 7.01 11.23
N ASP A 137 4.52 8.30 11.52
CA ASP A 137 5.60 9.11 10.94
C ASP A 137 5.59 9.07 9.40
N CYS A 138 4.42 9.01 8.77
CA CYS A 138 4.28 8.86 7.33
C CYS A 138 4.00 10.18 6.61
N TYR A 139 4.41 10.24 5.34
CA TYR A 139 4.20 11.38 4.47
C TYR A 139 3.34 10.97 3.27
N ILE A 140 2.17 11.57 3.19
CA ILE A 140 1.21 11.37 2.10
C ILE A 140 1.29 12.60 1.20
N ALA A 141 1.84 12.42 0.01
CA ALA A 141 2.17 13.51 -0.91
C ALA A 141 1.99 13.09 -2.38
N ASP A 142 2.27 14.04 -3.28
CA ASP A 142 2.15 13.84 -4.72
C ASP A 142 0.74 13.36 -5.12
N LEU A 143 -0.24 13.87 -4.39
CA LEU A 143 -1.65 13.57 -4.64
C LEU A 143 -2.12 14.31 -5.86
N ALA A 144 -2.76 13.60 -6.78
CA ALA A 144 -3.26 14.07 -8.06
C ALA A 144 -2.19 14.34 -9.13
N HIS A 145 -2.43 13.82 -10.30
CA HIS A 145 -1.60 14.07 -11.46
C HIS A 145 -2.26 15.10 -12.38
N PRO A 146 -1.61 16.22 -12.68
CA PRO A 146 -2.20 17.27 -13.50
C PRO A 146 -2.56 16.85 -14.93
N ASP A 147 -1.94 15.77 -15.43
CA ASP A 147 -2.16 15.27 -16.79
C ASP A 147 -3.37 14.34 -16.94
N SER A 148 -4.07 14.04 -15.87
CA SER A 148 -5.16 13.05 -15.90
C SER A 148 -6.54 13.61 -16.27
N GLY A 149 -6.63 14.90 -16.55
CA GLY A 149 -7.89 15.57 -16.96
C GLY A 149 -8.85 15.83 -15.79
N ASP A 150 -9.92 16.56 -16.07
CA ASP A 150 -10.87 17.06 -15.06
C ASP A 150 -11.71 15.99 -14.35
N THR A 151 -11.50 14.71 -14.63
CA THR A 151 -12.33 13.61 -14.12
C THR A 151 -11.68 12.78 -13.02
N VAL A 152 -10.45 13.09 -12.63
CA VAL A 152 -9.73 12.33 -11.60
C VAL A 152 -10.07 12.88 -10.23
N HIS A 153 -10.70 12.04 -9.43
CA HIS A 153 -10.85 12.24 -8.01
C HIS A 153 -9.72 11.51 -7.30
N SER A 154 -8.77 12.25 -6.73
CA SER A 154 -7.71 11.73 -5.89
C SER A 154 -7.94 12.14 -4.47
N ASP A 155 -7.86 11.20 -3.55
CA ASP A 155 -7.82 11.46 -2.12
C ASP A 155 -6.47 11.01 -1.54
N GLY A 156 -6.02 11.66 -0.48
CA GLY A 156 -4.86 11.18 0.25
C GLY A 156 -5.16 9.83 0.87
N VAL A 157 -6.25 9.77 1.60
CA VAL A 157 -6.79 8.54 2.18
C VAL A 157 -8.29 8.50 1.94
N GLN A 158 -8.78 7.41 1.40
CA GLN A 158 -10.20 7.20 1.19
C GLN A 158 -10.68 5.96 1.95
N ILE A 159 -11.51 6.17 2.97
CA ILE A 159 -12.07 5.13 3.82
C ILE A 159 -13.52 4.88 3.41
N PHE A 160 -13.80 3.68 2.91
CA PHE A 160 -15.16 3.25 2.58
C PHE A 160 -15.58 2.06 3.45
N GLY A 161 -16.85 2.08 3.85
CA GLY A 161 -17.55 0.86 4.24
C GLY A 161 -18.02 0.10 2.99
N TYR A 162 -17.97 -1.21 3.04
CA TYR A 162 -18.60 -2.13 2.08
C TYR A 162 -19.65 -2.96 2.79
N PRO A 163 -20.66 -3.49 2.11
CA PRO A 163 -21.72 -4.28 2.75
C PRO A 163 -21.24 -5.46 3.58
N SER A 164 -20.08 -6.00 3.25
CA SER A 164 -19.44 -7.14 3.93
C SER A 164 -18.21 -6.76 4.74
N LEU A 165 -17.82 -5.48 4.77
CA LEU A 165 -16.54 -5.08 5.38
C LEU A 165 -16.68 -3.73 6.07
N THR A 166 -16.67 -3.75 7.38
CA THR A 166 -16.64 -2.53 8.18
C THR A 166 -15.23 -1.97 8.22
N ALA A 167 -15.07 -0.69 7.86
CA ALA A 167 -13.82 0.01 8.08
C ALA A 167 -13.65 0.27 9.58
N GLU A 168 -12.60 -0.27 10.17
CA GLU A 168 -12.35 -0.16 11.60
C GLU A 168 -10.86 -0.22 11.94
N ASN A 169 -10.49 0.30 13.10
CA ASN A 169 -9.11 0.29 13.61
C ASN A 169 -8.12 0.92 12.60
N ILE A 170 -8.45 2.11 12.11
CA ILE A 170 -7.58 2.88 11.23
C ILE A 170 -7.02 4.05 12.03
N SER A 171 -5.70 4.18 12.09
CA SER A 171 -5.03 5.21 12.89
C SER A 171 -3.90 5.89 12.14
N PHE A 172 -3.77 7.19 12.40
CA PHE A 172 -2.71 8.05 11.90
C PHE A 172 -2.01 8.71 13.09
N ASP A 173 -0.72 8.51 13.20
CA ASP A 173 0.11 9.08 14.25
C ASP A 173 1.27 9.84 13.60
N ASN A 174 1.39 11.14 13.91
CA ASN A 174 2.43 12.01 13.35
C ASN A 174 2.56 11.94 11.82
N CYS A 175 1.43 11.95 11.09
CA CYS A 175 1.42 11.89 9.64
C CYS A 175 1.25 13.29 9.03
N ARG A 176 1.94 13.54 7.91
CA ARG A 176 1.82 14.76 7.13
C ARG A 176 1.14 14.49 5.80
N PHE A 177 0.17 15.32 5.46
CA PHE A 177 -0.47 15.36 4.15
C PHE A 177 0.00 16.60 3.39
N GLU A 178 0.40 16.43 2.16
CA GLU A 178 0.73 17.52 1.26
C GLU A 178 -0.15 17.49 0.02
N VAL A 179 -0.90 18.56 -0.17
CA VAL A 179 -1.72 18.79 -1.35
C VAL A 179 -1.01 19.76 -2.25
N PRO A 180 -0.67 19.39 -3.49
CA PRO A 180 0.03 20.28 -4.39
C PRO A 180 -0.85 21.48 -4.74
N ALA A 181 -0.26 22.67 -4.73
CA ALA A 181 -0.89 23.85 -5.26
C ALA A 181 -0.88 23.83 -6.80
N ILE A 182 -2.01 24.10 -7.41
CA ILE A 182 -2.11 24.24 -8.86
C ILE A 182 -1.86 25.71 -9.22
N PRO A 183 -0.97 26.02 -10.18
CA PRO A 183 -0.85 27.35 -10.72
C PRO A 183 -2.20 27.86 -11.27
N GLY A 184 -2.67 28.99 -10.76
CA GLY A 184 -3.98 29.53 -11.14
C GLY A 184 -5.12 29.25 -10.18
N GLY A 185 -4.88 28.51 -9.12
CA GLY A 185 -5.85 28.13 -8.10
C GLY A 185 -6.62 26.85 -8.43
N GLY A 186 -7.11 26.22 -7.41
CA GLY A 186 -7.78 24.93 -7.48
C GLY A 186 -6.94 23.79 -6.91
N SER A 187 -7.51 22.61 -6.83
CA SER A 187 -6.85 21.38 -6.46
C SER A 187 -7.48 20.21 -7.20
N TYR A 188 -6.68 19.29 -7.69
CA TYR A 188 -7.18 18.01 -8.20
C TYR A 188 -7.44 17.03 -7.06
N VAL A 189 -6.99 17.35 -5.86
CA VAL A 189 -7.21 16.55 -4.66
C VAL A 189 -8.57 16.90 -4.09
N ASN A 190 -9.42 15.90 -3.97
CA ASN A 190 -10.75 16.06 -3.42
C ASN A 190 -10.69 16.20 -1.90
N ALA A 191 -9.90 15.35 -1.23
CA ALA A 191 -9.66 15.45 0.21
C ALA A 191 -8.30 14.86 0.63
N CYS A 192 -7.71 15.39 1.71
CA CYS A 192 -6.59 14.70 2.35
C CYS A 192 -7.04 13.39 2.99
N LEU A 193 -8.20 13.42 3.65
CA LEU A 193 -8.85 12.28 4.27
C LEU A 193 -10.33 12.33 3.93
N MET A 194 -10.83 11.34 3.22
CA MET A 194 -12.25 11.13 2.95
C MET A 194 -12.73 9.92 3.74
N ILE A 195 -13.77 10.12 4.52
CA ILE A 195 -14.51 9.05 5.18
C ILE A 195 -15.91 9.06 4.61
N ALA A 196 -16.25 8.08 3.81
CA ALA A 196 -17.55 7.94 3.21
C ALA A 196 -18.35 6.82 3.91
N PRO A 197 -19.63 7.06 4.24
CA PRO A 197 -20.48 5.97 4.65
C PRO A 197 -20.58 4.96 3.51
N GLU A 198 -20.89 3.74 3.88
CA GLU A 198 -21.07 2.63 2.97
C GLU A 198 -21.71 3.06 1.63
N LYS A 199 -21.04 2.75 0.52
CA LYS A 199 -21.66 2.79 -0.82
C LYS A 199 -22.72 1.70 -0.88
N SER A 200 -23.75 1.82 -0.08
CA SER A 200 -24.77 0.80 -0.04
C SER A 200 -25.96 1.24 -0.84
N GLY A 201 -26.39 0.38 -1.70
CA GLY A 201 -27.79 0.11 -1.81
C GLY A 201 -28.38 -0.57 -0.55
N ALA A 202 -27.76 -0.44 0.61
CA ALA A 202 -28.33 -0.86 1.88
C ALA A 202 -29.40 0.15 2.27
N LYS A 203 -30.62 -0.30 2.21
CA LYS A 203 -31.82 0.35 2.73
C LYS A 203 -31.82 0.34 4.25
#